data_939928f6770dcb6d767aa8ba8d5718f3
#
_entry.id   939928f6770dcb6d767aa8ba8d5718f3
#
_cell.length_a   1.000
_cell.length_b   1.000
_cell.length_c   1.000
_cell.angle_alpha   90.00
_cell.angle_beta   90.00
_cell.angle_gamma   90.00
#
_symmetry.space_group_name_H-M   'P 1'
#
loop_
_entity.id
_entity.type
_entity.pdbx_description
1 polymer ?
#
loop_
_entity_poly.entity_id
_entity_poly.type
_entity_poly.pdbx_seq_one_letter_code
_entity_poly.pdbx_strand_id
1 'polypeptide(L)'
;RVVSIIQDAPTNFETDLFMPIIKETEKLSDGKKYAANKEDDVAFKIIADHVRAVSFAIADGALPSNSGRGYVLRRLIRRADLNGQRLGIKGAFLYKLVPVVGEIMKSHYPEVVDQQAFIQKVIKNEEERFQVTLSSGLNLLDNIIAEAKKSDDKTISGKDAFKLFDTYGFPYELTFEAAQDA
;
A
#
# COMPACT_ATOMS: atom_id res chain seq x y z
N ARG A 1 -12.45 15.82 3.73
CA ARG A 1 -12.25 16.97 4.64
C ARG A 1 -13.56 17.46 5.28
N VAL A 2 -14.67 17.54 4.54
CA VAL A 2 -15.97 17.93 5.11
C VAL A 2 -16.39 16.98 6.23
N VAL A 3 -16.28 15.68 6.03
CA VAL A 3 -16.62 14.66 7.03
C VAL A 3 -15.78 14.81 8.30
N SER A 4 -14.47 15.09 8.19
CA SER A 4 -13.61 15.29 9.37
C SER A 4 -14.06 16.49 10.20
N ILE A 5 -14.55 17.56 9.57
CA ILE A 5 -15.08 18.72 10.27
C ILE A 5 -16.41 18.39 10.98
N ILE A 6 -17.30 17.67 10.31
CA ILE A 6 -18.60 17.29 10.88
C ILE A 6 -18.43 16.33 12.08
N GLN A 7 -17.43 15.45 12.03
CA GLN A 7 -17.15 14.48 13.08
C GLN A 7 -16.17 14.99 14.15
N ASP A 8 -15.73 16.25 14.06
CA ASP A 8 -14.69 16.84 14.93
C ASP A 8 -13.42 15.97 15.00
N ALA A 9 -13.07 15.37 13.85
CA ALA A 9 -11.91 14.49 13.73
C ALA A 9 -10.66 15.32 13.34
N PRO A 10 -9.48 15.03 13.93
CA PRO A 10 -8.24 15.76 13.65
C PRO A 10 -7.85 15.77 12.19
N THR A 11 -8.00 14.63 11.50
CA THR A 11 -7.78 14.48 10.07
C THR A 11 -8.85 13.60 9.43
N ASN A 12 -8.79 13.39 8.12
CA ASN A 12 -9.70 12.49 7.41
C ASN A 12 -9.57 11.03 7.89
N PHE A 13 -8.39 10.65 8.39
CA PHE A 13 -8.09 9.28 8.79
C PHE A 13 -8.72 8.87 10.11
N GLU A 14 -9.04 9.82 10.98
CA GLU A 14 -9.75 9.55 12.23
C GLU A 14 -11.28 9.56 12.07
N THR A 15 -11.78 9.68 10.83
CA THR A 15 -13.21 9.57 10.54
C THR A 15 -13.67 8.11 10.49
N ASP A 16 -14.97 7.89 10.56
CA ASP A 16 -15.61 6.57 10.37
C ASP A 16 -15.37 5.95 9.00
N LEU A 17 -14.91 6.72 8.02
CA LEU A 17 -14.58 6.25 6.68
C LEU A 17 -13.20 5.57 6.57
N PHE A 18 -12.31 5.79 7.52
CA PHE A 18 -10.95 5.24 7.50
C PHE A 18 -10.58 4.50 8.79
N MET A 19 -11.05 4.97 9.94
CA MET A 19 -10.68 4.40 11.22
C MET A 19 -10.97 2.89 11.33
N PRO A 20 -12.09 2.34 10.83
CA PRO A 20 -12.31 0.89 10.85
C PRO A 20 -11.25 0.10 10.07
N ILE A 21 -10.76 0.65 8.94
CA ILE A 21 -9.70 0.02 8.14
C ILE A 21 -8.38 0.04 8.92
N ILE A 22 -8.05 1.18 9.54
CA ILE A 22 -6.85 1.33 10.37
C ILE A 22 -6.91 0.34 11.54
N LYS A 23 -8.04 0.23 12.23
CA LYS A 23 -8.23 -0.71 13.34
C LYS A 23 -8.10 -2.17 12.92
N GLU A 24 -8.59 -2.54 11.74
CA GLU A 24 -8.38 -3.89 11.22
C GLU A 24 -6.92 -4.13 10.85
N THR A 25 -6.24 -3.13 10.29
CA THR A 25 -4.80 -3.20 10.00
C THR A 25 -3.98 -3.38 11.28
N GLU A 26 -4.36 -2.73 12.39
CA GLU A 26 -3.72 -2.93 13.70
C GLU A 26 -3.77 -4.39 14.17
N LYS A 27 -4.87 -5.10 13.92
CA LYS A 27 -5.00 -6.52 14.29
C LYS A 27 -4.07 -7.42 13.49
N LEU A 28 -3.74 -7.02 12.27
CA LEU A 28 -2.85 -7.76 11.38
C LEU A 28 -1.37 -7.44 11.63
N SER A 29 -1.09 -6.27 12.23
CA SER A 29 0.27 -5.82 12.54
C SER A 29 0.84 -6.54 13.76
N ASP A 30 2.15 -6.60 13.87
CA ASP A 30 2.88 -7.24 14.98
C ASP A 30 2.89 -6.34 16.24
N GLY A 31 1.71 -6.11 16.81
CA GLY A 31 1.52 -5.32 18.03
C GLY A 31 1.62 -3.81 17.84
N LYS A 32 1.87 -3.31 16.64
CA LYS A 32 1.90 -1.87 16.34
C LYS A 32 0.51 -1.26 16.39
N LYS A 33 0.44 -0.01 16.88
CA LYS A 33 -0.81 0.73 17.06
C LYS A 33 -0.75 2.08 16.38
N TYR A 34 -1.87 2.48 15.78
CA TYR A 34 -2.05 3.82 15.25
C TYR A 34 -2.01 4.86 16.38
N ALA A 35 -1.49 6.04 16.11
CA ALA A 35 -1.24 7.14 17.04
C ALA A 35 -0.16 6.85 18.11
N ALA A 36 0.61 5.78 17.96
CA ALA A 36 1.72 5.47 18.86
C ALA A 36 3.05 6.10 18.39
N ASN A 37 3.25 6.21 17.07
CA ASN A 37 4.48 6.71 16.48
C ASN A 37 4.19 7.24 15.06
N LYS A 38 4.77 8.39 14.72
CA LYS A 38 4.50 9.09 13.46
C LYS A 38 4.84 8.29 12.20
N GLU A 39 5.90 7.49 12.23
CA GLU A 39 6.33 6.69 11.08
C GLU A 39 5.33 5.56 10.81
N ASP A 40 4.91 4.85 11.86
CA ASP A 40 3.91 3.79 11.75
C ASP A 40 2.53 4.38 11.35
N ASP A 41 2.19 5.58 11.83
CA ASP A 41 0.95 6.27 11.46
C ASP A 41 0.86 6.55 9.96
N VAL A 42 1.97 6.94 9.33
CA VAL A 42 2.04 7.12 7.88
C VAL A 42 1.75 5.80 7.16
N ALA A 43 2.31 4.69 7.62
CA ALA A 43 2.07 3.38 7.04
C ALA A 43 0.60 2.95 7.17
N PHE A 44 -0.03 3.12 8.33
CA PHE A 44 -1.46 2.86 8.52
C PHE A 44 -2.34 3.70 7.59
N LYS A 45 -2.04 4.99 7.44
CA LYS A 45 -2.77 5.91 6.55
C LYS A 45 -2.66 5.50 5.09
N ILE A 46 -1.45 5.15 4.63
CA ILE A 46 -1.20 4.69 3.26
C ILE A 46 -2.00 3.42 2.97
N ILE A 47 -1.97 2.43 3.86
CA ILE A 47 -2.70 1.17 3.69
C ILE A 47 -4.21 1.44 3.60
N ALA A 48 -4.76 2.23 4.51
CA ALA A 48 -6.20 2.53 4.55
C ALA A 48 -6.67 3.30 3.31
N ASP A 49 -5.91 4.28 2.85
CA ASP A 49 -6.19 5.04 1.63
C ASP A 49 -6.14 4.14 0.39
N HIS A 50 -5.07 3.36 0.26
CA HIS A 50 -4.83 2.57 -0.93
C HIS A 50 -5.79 1.40 -1.08
N VAL A 51 -6.10 0.65 -0.01
CA VAL A 51 -7.08 -0.45 -0.09
C VAL A 51 -8.45 0.06 -0.51
N ARG A 52 -8.87 1.22 0.01
CA ARG A 52 -10.14 1.84 -0.37
C ARG A 52 -10.13 2.21 -1.85
N ALA A 53 -9.14 2.99 -2.30
CA ALA A 53 -9.02 3.42 -3.70
C ALA A 53 -8.98 2.23 -4.68
N VAL A 54 -8.19 1.20 -4.36
CA VAL A 54 -8.04 0.00 -5.20
C VAL A 54 -9.34 -0.82 -5.25
N SER A 55 -10.03 -0.98 -4.13
CA SER A 55 -11.30 -1.71 -4.07
C SER A 55 -12.34 -1.09 -5.00
N PHE A 56 -12.53 0.23 -4.95
CA PHE A 56 -13.44 0.94 -5.83
C PHE A 56 -13.02 0.85 -7.30
N ALA A 57 -11.75 1.07 -7.60
CA ALA A 57 -11.28 1.01 -8.97
C ALA A 57 -11.42 -0.38 -9.61
N ILE A 58 -11.25 -1.45 -8.82
CA ILE A 58 -11.48 -2.82 -9.31
C ILE A 58 -12.98 -3.07 -9.49
N ALA A 59 -13.84 -2.60 -8.57
CA ALA A 59 -15.29 -2.67 -8.73
C ALA A 59 -15.74 -1.99 -10.03
N ASP A 60 -15.12 -0.87 -10.41
CA ASP A 60 -15.33 -0.15 -11.66
C ASP A 60 -14.64 -0.80 -12.90
N GLY A 61 -14.10 -2.02 -12.73
CA GLY A 61 -13.53 -2.80 -13.83
C GLY A 61 -12.07 -2.48 -14.20
N ALA A 62 -11.34 -1.71 -13.39
CA ALA A 62 -9.91 -1.51 -13.61
C ALA A 62 -9.11 -2.67 -12.99
N LEU A 63 -8.13 -3.21 -13.73
CA LEU A 63 -7.28 -4.31 -13.26
C LEU A 63 -5.81 -3.89 -13.20
N PRO A 64 -5.02 -4.39 -12.22
CA PRO A 64 -3.59 -4.16 -12.17
C PRO A 64 -2.89 -4.63 -13.46
N SER A 65 -2.06 -3.77 -14.04
CA SER A 65 -1.33 -4.06 -15.27
C SER A 65 0.01 -3.31 -15.33
N ASN A 66 0.78 -3.51 -16.42
CA ASN A 66 2.09 -2.86 -16.61
C ASN A 66 1.99 -1.43 -17.17
N SER A 67 0.81 -0.99 -17.59
CA SER A 67 0.64 0.30 -18.26
C SER A 67 -0.70 0.96 -17.93
N GLY A 68 -0.81 2.25 -18.25
CA GLY A 68 -2.05 3.02 -18.10
C GLY A 68 -2.60 3.02 -16.68
N ARG A 69 -3.95 3.04 -16.56
CA ARG A 69 -4.63 3.06 -15.25
C ARG A 69 -4.35 1.83 -14.38
N GLY A 70 -4.11 0.68 -15.00
CA GLY A 70 -3.79 -0.55 -14.26
C GLY A 70 -2.41 -0.51 -13.61
N TYR A 71 -1.45 0.22 -14.17
CA TYR A 71 -0.16 0.48 -13.53
C TYR A 71 -0.32 1.26 -12.23
N VAL A 72 -1.20 2.24 -12.19
CA VAL A 72 -1.49 2.99 -10.95
C VAL A 72 -2.02 2.07 -9.87
N LEU A 73 -2.95 1.16 -10.18
CA LEU A 73 -3.47 0.19 -9.22
C LEU A 73 -2.37 -0.73 -8.70
N ARG A 74 -1.55 -1.26 -9.61
CA ARG A 74 -0.38 -2.09 -9.23
C ARG A 74 0.54 -1.35 -8.26
N ARG A 75 0.85 -0.09 -8.55
CA ARG A 75 1.69 0.75 -7.69
C ARG A 75 1.08 0.96 -6.31
N LEU A 76 -0.23 1.23 -6.22
CA LEU A 76 -0.92 1.41 -4.94
C LEU A 76 -0.88 0.13 -4.10
N ILE A 77 -1.17 -1.04 -4.69
CA ILE A 77 -1.12 -2.33 -4.00
C ILE A 77 0.29 -2.57 -3.45
N ARG A 78 1.32 -2.45 -4.28
CA ARG A 78 2.71 -2.70 -3.87
C ARG A 78 3.21 -1.72 -2.83
N ARG A 79 2.77 -0.45 -2.91
CA ARG A 79 3.09 0.55 -1.87
C ARG A 79 2.43 0.20 -0.53
N ALA A 80 1.20 -0.28 -0.55
CA ALA A 80 0.54 -0.78 0.65
C ALA A 80 1.26 -2.00 1.24
N ASP A 81 1.71 -2.95 0.40
CA ASP A 81 2.48 -4.12 0.82
C ASP A 81 3.79 -3.75 1.53
N LEU A 82 4.56 -2.80 0.97
CA LEU A 82 5.79 -2.31 1.60
C LEU A 82 5.50 -1.70 2.98
N ASN A 83 4.45 -0.91 3.09
CA ASN A 83 4.06 -0.32 4.37
C ASN A 83 3.53 -1.38 5.35
N GLY A 84 2.87 -2.43 4.86
CA GLY A 84 2.51 -3.59 5.67
C GLY A 84 3.72 -4.29 6.28
N GLN A 85 4.79 -4.47 5.50
CA GLN A 85 6.05 -5.02 6.02
C GLN A 85 6.70 -4.13 7.09
N ARG A 86 6.69 -2.80 6.93
CA ARG A 86 7.13 -1.85 7.96
C ARG A 86 6.34 -2.01 9.27
N LEU A 87 5.06 -2.37 9.17
CA LEU A 87 4.21 -2.69 10.32
C LEU A 87 4.37 -4.13 10.85
N GLY A 88 5.28 -4.94 10.28
CA GLY A 88 5.53 -6.32 10.70
C GLY A 88 4.52 -7.33 10.15
N ILE A 89 3.64 -6.93 9.22
CA ILE A 89 2.66 -7.82 8.60
C ILE A 89 3.37 -8.75 7.61
N LYS A 90 3.15 -10.05 7.76
CA LYS A 90 3.77 -11.07 6.90
C LYS A 90 2.83 -11.59 5.83
N GLY A 91 3.33 -11.70 4.60
CA GLY A 91 2.58 -12.24 3.46
C GLY A 91 1.48 -11.30 2.96
N ALA A 92 0.65 -11.78 2.07
CA ALA A 92 -0.47 -11.03 1.50
C ALA A 92 -1.53 -10.73 2.57
N PHE A 93 -1.93 -9.48 2.70
CA PHE A 93 -2.86 -9.03 3.74
C PHE A 93 -3.89 -8.01 3.28
N LEU A 94 -3.56 -7.18 2.28
CA LEU A 94 -4.40 -6.07 1.84
C LEU A 94 -5.80 -6.54 1.41
N TYR A 95 -5.87 -7.69 0.74
CA TYR A 95 -7.15 -8.31 0.35
C TYR A 95 -8.07 -8.61 1.54
N LYS A 96 -7.52 -8.82 2.74
CA LYS A 96 -8.30 -9.08 3.97
C LYS A 96 -9.04 -7.85 4.47
N LEU A 97 -8.61 -6.66 4.05
CA LEU A 97 -9.22 -5.37 4.42
C LEU A 97 -10.41 -5.01 3.52
N VAL A 98 -10.56 -5.66 2.36
CA VAL A 98 -11.65 -5.38 1.40
C VAL A 98 -13.05 -5.52 2.04
N PRO A 99 -13.34 -6.55 2.87
CA PRO A 99 -14.64 -6.65 3.55
C PRO A 99 -14.94 -5.44 4.43
N VAL A 100 -13.95 -4.87 5.07
CA VAL A 100 -14.12 -3.66 5.92
C VAL A 100 -14.48 -2.46 5.05
N VAL A 101 -13.83 -2.30 3.89
CA VAL A 101 -14.19 -1.26 2.91
C VAL A 101 -15.64 -1.44 2.45
N GLY A 102 -16.03 -2.67 2.10
CA GLY A 102 -17.40 -2.98 1.70
C GLY A 102 -18.42 -2.63 2.80
N GLU A 103 -18.15 -3.01 4.05
CA GLU A 103 -19.05 -2.73 5.18
C GLU A 103 -19.24 -1.22 5.42
N ILE A 104 -18.19 -0.42 5.33
CA ILE A 104 -18.26 1.04 5.47
C ILE A 104 -19.10 1.67 4.35
N MET A 105 -19.00 1.12 3.13
CA MET A 105 -19.54 1.75 1.93
C MET A 105 -20.88 1.16 1.44
N LYS A 106 -21.33 0.03 1.97
CA LYS A 106 -22.47 -0.73 1.45
C LYS A 106 -23.78 0.03 1.26
N SER A 107 -24.01 1.07 2.07
CA SER A 107 -25.25 1.85 1.97
C SER A 107 -25.33 2.75 0.72
N HIS A 108 -24.19 3.13 0.17
CA HIS A 108 -24.11 4.04 -0.98
C HIS A 108 -23.47 3.39 -2.20
N TYR A 109 -22.64 2.35 -1.99
CA TYR A 109 -21.87 1.66 -3.01
C TYR A 109 -21.94 0.15 -2.81
N PRO A 110 -23.14 -0.47 -3.00
CA PRO A 110 -23.33 -1.91 -2.79
C PRO A 110 -22.48 -2.77 -3.71
N GLU A 111 -22.07 -2.24 -4.89
CA GLU A 111 -21.24 -2.94 -5.87
C GLU A 111 -19.89 -3.39 -5.32
N VAL A 112 -19.34 -2.71 -4.32
CA VAL A 112 -18.11 -3.12 -3.64
C VAL A 112 -18.32 -4.41 -2.84
N VAL A 113 -19.50 -4.57 -2.23
CA VAL A 113 -19.89 -5.79 -1.50
C VAL A 113 -20.22 -6.90 -2.50
N ASP A 114 -21.00 -6.61 -3.53
CA ASP A 114 -21.42 -7.58 -4.55
C ASP A 114 -20.21 -8.21 -5.27
N GLN A 115 -19.17 -7.43 -5.50
CA GLN A 115 -17.93 -7.87 -6.16
C GLN A 115 -16.80 -8.21 -5.19
N GLN A 116 -17.05 -8.26 -3.87
CA GLN A 116 -16.03 -8.42 -2.84
C GLN A 116 -15.08 -9.58 -3.12
N ALA A 117 -15.60 -10.74 -3.44
CA ALA A 117 -14.80 -11.95 -3.71
C ALA A 117 -13.86 -11.75 -4.92
N PHE A 118 -14.34 -11.07 -5.95
CA PHE A 118 -13.54 -10.75 -7.14
C PHE A 118 -12.44 -9.75 -6.80
N ILE A 119 -12.76 -8.67 -6.08
CA ILE A 119 -11.80 -7.64 -5.64
C ILE A 119 -10.70 -8.28 -4.78
N GLN A 120 -11.09 -9.09 -3.80
CA GLN A 120 -10.14 -9.83 -2.95
C GLN A 120 -9.19 -10.71 -3.77
N LYS A 121 -9.72 -11.45 -4.74
CA LYS A 121 -8.92 -12.33 -5.61
C LYS A 121 -7.92 -11.54 -6.44
N VAL A 122 -8.32 -10.41 -7.02
CA VAL A 122 -7.44 -9.56 -7.84
C VAL A 122 -6.32 -8.98 -7.00
N ILE A 123 -6.64 -8.41 -5.84
CA ILE A 123 -5.64 -7.83 -4.93
C ILE A 123 -4.69 -8.93 -4.46
N LYS A 124 -5.20 -10.04 -3.94
CA LYS A 124 -4.40 -11.15 -3.43
C LYS A 124 -3.40 -11.68 -4.48
N ASN A 125 -3.85 -11.85 -5.72
CA ASN A 125 -2.98 -12.32 -6.80
C ASN A 125 -1.82 -11.35 -7.09
N GLU A 126 -2.06 -10.03 -7.01
CA GLU A 126 -0.99 -9.03 -7.22
C GLU A 126 -0.05 -8.96 -6.01
N GLU A 127 -0.56 -9.07 -4.78
CA GLU A 127 0.23 -9.17 -3.55
C GLU A 127 1.15 -10.39 -3.59
N GLU A 128 0.60 -11.59 -3.87
CA GLU A 128 1.36 -12.84 -3.92
C GLU A 128 2.49 -12.79 -4.97
N ARG A 129 2.22 -12.20 -6.14
CA ARG A 129 3.25 -12.00 -7.18
C ARG A 129 4.37 -11.07 -6.71
N PHE A 130 4.03 -10.02 -5.99
CA PHE A 130 5.02 -9.08 -5.48
C PHE A 130 5.81 -9.68 -4.32
N GLN A 131 5.19 -10.44 -3.43
CA GLN A 131 5.85 -11.10 -2.30
C GLN A 131 6.99 -12.05 -2.75
N VAL A 132 6.88 -12.68 -3.91
CA VAL A 132 7.94 -13.56 -4.45
C VAL A 132 9.26 -12.82 -4.65
N THR A 133 9.21 -11.56 -5.12
CA THR A 133 10.41 -10.77 -5.41
C THR A 133 10.76 -9.76 -4.34
N LEU A 134 9.84 -9.52 -3.42
CA LEU A 134 9.91 -8.41 -2.46
C LEU A 134 11.15 -8.48 -1.55
N SER A 135 11.40 -9.61 -0.92
CA SER A 135 12.57 -9.78 -0.02
C SER A 135 13.90 -9.57 -0.75
N SER A 136 14.03 -10.15 -1.95
CA SER A 136 15.24 -10.00 -2.76
C SER A 136 15.40 -8.56 -3.26
N GLY A 137 14.29 -7.93 -3.63
CA GLY A 137 14.27 -6.54 -4.07
C GLY A 137 14.62 -5.56 -2.96
N LEU A 138 14.13 -5.77 -1.74
CA LEU A 138 14.49 -4.96 -0.56
C LEU A 138 15.99 -5.08 -0.25
N ASN A 139 16.53 -6.30 -0.21
CA ASN A 139 17.97 -6.51 0.03
C ASN A 139 18.82 -5.80 -1.06
N LEU A 140 18.40 -5.86 -2.31
CA LEU A 140 19.10 -5.14 -3.38
C LEU A 140 19.00 -3.63 -3.20
N LEU A 141 17.82 -3.11 -2.85
CA LEU A 141 17.59 -1.68 -2.62
C LEU A 141 18.45 -1.16 -1.47
N ASP A 142 18.50 -1.87 -0.35
CA ASP A 142 19.33 -1.53 0.81
C ASP A 142 20.82 -1.46 0.44
N ASN A 143 21.30 -2.42 -0.35
CA ASN A 143 22.68 -2.40 -0.85
C ASN A 143 22.96 -1.20 -1.76
N ILE A 144 22.06 -0.92 -2.70
CA ILE A 144 22.17 0.23 -3.61
C ILE A 144 22.19 1.55 -2.83
N ILE A 145 21.31 1.69 -1.84
CA ILE A 145 21.27 2.88 -0.96
C ILE A 145 22.57 3.00 -0.15
N ALA A 146 23.08 1.89 0.40
CA ALA A 146 24.32 1.89 1.16
C ALA A 146 25.55 2.27 0.30
N GLU A 147 25.57 1.84 -0.96
CA GLU A 147 26.61 2.24 -1.93
C GLU A 147 26.48 3.72 -2.34
N ALA A 148 25.26 4.18 -2.63
CA ALA A 148 24.99 5.58 -2.97
C ALA A 148 25.39 6.53 -1.83
N LYS A 149 25.18 6.16 -0.57
CA LYS A 149 25.64 6.95 0.60
C LYS A 149 27.15 7.11 0.70
N LYS A 150 27.92 6.17 0.14
CA LYS A 150 29.38 6.21 0.12
C LYS A 150 29.94 6.99 -1.07
N SER A 151 29.15 7.19 -2.10
CA SER A 151 29.55 7.96 -3.28
C SER A 151 29.43 9.47 -3.04
N ASP A 152 30.27 10.26 -3.69
CA ASP A 152 30.22 11.72 -3.59
C ASP A 152 28.91 12.32 -4.11
N ASP A 153 28.34 11.70 -5.14
CA ASP A 153 27.09 12.16 -5.79
C ASP A 153 25.81 11.79 -5.02
N LYS A 154 25.88 10.83 -4.08
CA LYS A 154 24.73 10.32 -3.30
C LYS A 154 23.50 10.01 -4.17
N THR A 155 23.74 9.43 -5.35
CA THR A 155 22.68 9.14 -6.33
C THR A 155 22.59 7.65 -6.60
N ILE A 156 21.36 7.17 -6.85
CA ILE A 156 21.11 5.83 -7.37
C ILE A 156 21.17 5.87 -8.90
N SER A 157 21.91 4.94 -9.51
CA SER A 157 22.02 4.88 -10.95
C SER A 157 20.70 4.50 -11.61
N GLY A 158 20.42 5.05 -12.82
CA GLY A 158 19.25 4.67 -13.60
C GLY A 158 19.20 3.17 -13.93
N LYS A 159 20.38 2.52 -14.07
CA LYS A 159 20.50 1.08 -14.29
C LYS A 159 20.02 0.27 -13.09
N ASP A 160 20.36 0.67 -11.89
CA ASP A 160 19.95 0.00 -10.66
C ASP A 160 18.46 0.21 -10.36
N ALA A 161 17.96 1.43 -10.56
CA ALA A 161 16.54 1.74 -10.47
C ALA A 161 15.72 0.94 -11.51
N PHE A 162 16.22 0.81 -12.75
CA PHE A 162 15.58 -0.01 -13.78
C PHE A 162 15.58 -1.50 -13.42
N LYS A 163 16.68 -2.02 -12.87
CA LYS A 163 16.76 -3.41 -12.42
C LYS A 163 15.75 -3.71 -11.31
N LEU A 164 15.59 -2.81 -10.34
CA LEU A 164 14.56 -2.93 -9.30
C LEU A 164 13.15 -2.94 -9.91
N PHE A 165 12.90 -2.09 -10.89
CA PHE A 165 11.60 -2.03 -11.57
C PHE A 165 11.31 -3.27 -12.41
N ASP A 166 12.23 -3.64 -13.30
CA ASP A 166 12.02 -4.69 -14.30
C ASP A 166 12.04 -6.10 -13.70
N THR A 167 13.05 -6.37 -12.86
CA THR A 167 13.28 -7.72 -12.31
C THR A 167 12.50 -7.99 -11.03
N TYR A 168 12.44 -6.99 -10.13
CA TYR A 168 11.85 -7.16 -8.80
C TYR A 168 10.46 -6.56 -8.67
N GLY A 169 10.01 -5.83 -9.70
CA GLY A 169 8.68 -5.23 -9.71
C GLY A 169 8.51 -4.07 -8.74
N PHE A 170 9.60 -3.39 -8.34
CA PHE A 170 9.54 -2.15 -7.57
C PHE A 170 9.19 -1.00 -8.50
N PRO A 171 8.01 -0.37 -8.37
CA PRO A 171 7.75 0.86 -9.08
C PRO A 171 8.83 1.91 -8.79
N TYR A 172 9.18 2.69 -9.80
CA TYR A 172 10.22 3.73 -9.65
C TYR A 172 9.97 4.64 -8.45
N GLU A 173 8.71 4.99 -8.22
CA GLU A 173 8.30 5.87 -7.14
C GLU A 173 8.61 5.29 -5.75
N LEU A 174 8.53 3.95 -5.60
CA LEU A 174 8.90 3.29 -4.34
C LEU A 174 10.41 3.31 -4.10
N THR A 175 11.19 3.13 -5.17
CA THR A 175 12.67 3.26 -5.10
C THR A 175 13.06 4.69 -4.74
N PHE A 176 12.38 5.67 -5.33
CA PHE A 176 12.60 7.10 -5.06
C PHE A 176 12.24 7.47 -3.61
N GLU A 177 11.07 7.07 -3.12
CA GLU A 177 10.65 7.29 -1.72
C GLU A 177 11.66 6.68 -0.73
N ALA A 178 12.05 5.42 -0.93
CA ALA A 178 13.03 4.76 -0.07
C ALA A 178 14.41 5.43 -0.08
N ALA A 179 14.82 5.97 -1.22
CA ALA A 179 16.08 6.72 -1.32
C ALA A 179 16.00 8.09 -0.61
N GLN A 180 14.83 8.73 -0.62
CA GLN A 180 14.63 10.01 0.11
C GLN A 180 14.57 9.81 1.62
N ASP A 181 13.98 8.71 2.08
CA ASP A 181 13.84 8.39 3.52
C ASP A 181 15.18 7.95 4.15
N ALA A 182 16.17 7.60 3.33
CA ALA A 182 17.46 7.06 3.78
C ALA A 182 18.54 8.16 3.90
#